data_82d10dcab535590107ce30199f27ecf7
#
_entry.id   82d10dcab535590107ce30199f27ecf7
#
_cell.length_a   1.000
_cell.length_b   1.000
_cell.length_c   1.000
_cell.angle_alpha   90.00
_cell.angle_beta   90.00
_cell.angle_gamma   90.00
#
_symmetry.space_group_name_H-M   'P 1'
#
loop_
_entity.id
_entity.type
_entity.pdbx_description
1 polymer ?
#
loop_
_entity_poly.entity_id
_entity_poly.type
_entity_poly.pdbx_seq_one_letter_code
_entity_poly.pdbx_strand_id
1 'polypeptide(L)'
;TRSSLFFLHLQMEGESTNRQDGREAHLRAGDFTLCDSTRHYEIAFGGANRMLVLGIPDAILRRHIACPECLVAIPMAGGNGVCALLSRFMRNYWLEFQKSLDQPAAARVNVAILDLVAAAYADLPQSRSDRSSLATAHRIRIINYIEAHLNDPELTPTRIAEACKMTTRYLHHLFSDQDETVARYILRRRLEACSRALLSPSQRGRTVTAIAFDYGFNSPTHFGRVFRAKYGATPREYRREKVEAAA
;
A
#
# COMPACT_ATOMS: atom_id res chain seq x y z
N THR A 1 10.13 -9.64 7.16
CA THR A 1 9.24 -8.48 6.94
C THR A 1 8.63 -8.64 5.55
N ARG A 2 7.36 -9.04 5.44
CA ARG A 2 6.65 -8.96 4.15
C ARG A 2 6.48 -7.47 3.86
N SER A 3 7.30 -6.92 2.97
CA SER A 3 7.12 -5.58 2.44
C SER A 3 5.76 -5.54 1.75
N SER A 4 4.91 -4.55 2.07
CA SER A 4 3.68 -4.35 1.32
C SER A 4 4.05 -3.87 -0.09
N LEU A 5 3.61 -4.62 -1.08
CA LEU A 5 3.89 -4.38 -2.49
C LEU A 5 2.58 -4.14 -3.25
N PHE A 6 2.65 -3.30 -4.25
CA PHE A 6 1.72 -3.35 -5.38
C PHE A 6 2.37 -4.12 -6.52
N PHE A 7 1.58 -4.92 -7.21
CA PHE A 7 2.02 -5.60 -8.41
C PHE A 7 1.40 -4.94 -9.64
N LEU A 8 2.24 -4.49 -10.56
CA LEU A 8 1.79 -4.11 -11.90
C LEU A 8 1.88 -5.36 -12.78
N HIS A 9 0.73 -5.86 -13.20
CA HIS A 9 0.59 -7.01 -14.08
C HIS A 9 0.46 -6.55 -15.51
N LEU A 10 1.47 -6.76 -16.34
CA LEU A 10 1.46 -6.52 -17.77
C LEU A 10 1.28 -7.83 -18.53
N GLN A 11 0.20 -7.95 -19.29
CA GLN A 11 -0.06 -9.09 -20.13
C GLN A 11 0.87 -9.07 -21.35
N MET A 12 1.76 -10.05 -21.46
CA MET A 12 2.73 -10.14 -22.57
C MET A 12 2.15 -10.93 -23.74
N GLU A 13 1.53 -12.08 -23.45
CA GLU A 13 0.91 -12.99 -24.42
C GLU A 13 -0.31 -13.66 -23.78
N GLY A 14 -1.28 -14.04 -24.60
CA GLY A 14 -2.54 -14.62 -24.13
C GLY A 14 -3.44 -13.59 -23.46
N GLU A 15 -4.29 -14.05 -22.57
CA GLU A 15 -5.23 -13.22 -21.83
C GLU A 15 -5.37 -13.69 -20.39
N SER A 16 -5.73 -12.77 -19.49
CA SER A 16 -6.01 -13.06 -18.10
C SER A 16 -7.12 -12.17 -17.54
N THR A 17 -7.70 -12.64 -16.45
CA THR A 17 -8.66 -11.88 -15.66
C THR A 17 -8.12 -11.71 -14.25
N ASN A 18 -7.96 -10.45 -13.83
CA ASN A 18 -7.50 -10.10 -12.49
C ASN A 18 -8.69 -9.58 -11.68
N ARG A 19 -8.94 -10.15 -10.49
CA ARG A 19 -10.03 -9.74 -9.58
C ARG A 19 -9.50 -9.25 -8.28
N GLN A 20 -9.96 -8.09 -7.84
CA GLN A 20 -9.67 -7.55 -6.50
C GLN A 20 -10.71 -6.51 -6.10
N ASP A 21 -11.12 -6.51 -4.82
CA ASP A 21 -12.06 -5.53 -4.24
C ASP A 21 -13.38 -5.38 -5.01
N GLY A 22 -13.92 -6.49 -5.50
CA GLY A 22 -15.16 -6.50 -6.28
C GLY A 22 -15.04 -5.94 -7.70
N ARG A 23 -13.82 -5.66 -8.17
CA ARG A 23 -13.53 -5.24 -9.55
C ARG A 23 -12.90 -6.38 -10.33
N GLU A 24 -13.04 -6.31 -11.65
CA GLU A 24 -12.50 -7.30 -12.56
C GLU A 24 -11.84 -6.60 -13.76
N ALA A 25 -10.57 -6.93 -14.01
CA ALA A 25 -9.79 -6.45 -15.12
C ALA A 25 -9.51 -7.61 -16.09
N HIS A 26 -10.12 -7.57 -17.26
CA HIS A 26 -9.78 -8.46 -18.38
C HIS A 26 -8.61 -7.86 -19.16
N LEU A 27 -7.50 -8.59 -19.25
CA LEU A 27 -6.29 -8.15 -19.90
C LEU A 27 -5.99 -8.99 -21.14
N ARG A 28 -5.72 -8.32 -22.25
CA ARG A 28 -5.15 -8.87 -23.47
C ARG A 28 -3.69 -8.46 -23.62
N ALA A 29 -2.98 -9.06 -24.55
CA ALA A 29 -1.58 -8.75 -24.80
C ALA A 29 -1.33 -7.23 -24.98
N GLY A 30 -0.50 -6.65 -24.12
CA GLY A 30 -0.20 -5.22 -24.02
C GLY A 30 -0.96 -4.50 -22.91
N ASP A 31 -2.09 -5.04 -22.42
CA ASP A 31 -2.85 -4.44 -21.33
C ASP A 31 -2.20 -4.71 -19.98
N PHE A 32 -2.50 -3.85 -19.01
CA PHE A 32 -1.97 -3.99 -17.65
C PHE A 32 -2.97 -3.56 -16.59
N THR A 33 -2.71 -3.97 -15.34
CA THR A 33 -3.48 -3.55 -14.16
C THR A 33 -2.61 -3.54 -12.92
N LEU A 34 -3.05 -2.84 -11.86
CA LEU A 34 -2.46 -2.90 -10.53
C LEU A 34 -3.21 -3.90 -9.66
N CYS A 35 -2.46 -4.58 -8.76
CA CYS A 35 -2.99 -5.39 -7.68
C CYS A 35 -2.27 -5.05 -6.37
N ASP A 36 -2.99 -5.04 -5.25
CA ASP A 36 -2.42 -4.86 -3.92
C ASP A 36 -2.12 -6.22 -3.29
N SER A 37 -0.85 -6.52 -3.05
CA SER A 37 -0.42 -7.81 -2.48
C SER A 37 -0.80 -8.01 -1.01
N THR A 38 -1.28 -6.97 -0.33
CA THR A 38 -1.68 -7.05 1.08
C THR A 38 -3.10 -7.53 1.28
N ARG A 39 -3.89 -7.59 0.21
CA ARG A 39 -5.28 -8.01 0.16
C ARG A 39 -5.45 -9.18 -0.79
N HIS A 40 -6.54 -9.94 -0.61
CA HIS A 40 -6.86 -11.05 -1.49
C HIS A 40 -7.08 -10.55 -2.92
N TYR A 41 -6.46 -11.21 -3.89
CA TYR A 41 -6.71 -11.03 -5.32
C TYR A 41 -6.62 -12.38 -6.03
N GLU A 42 -7.28 -12.49 -7.16
CA GLU A 42 -7.30 -13.68 -7.99
C GLU A 42 -6.85 -13.36 -9.40
N ILE A 43 -6.14 -14.29 -10.03
CA ILE A 43 -5.78 -14.23 -11.44
C ILE A 43 -6.23 -15.53 -12.09
N ALA A 44 -7.11 -15.42 -13.08
CA ALA A 44 -7.52 -16.51 -13.95
C ALA A 44 -6.86 -16.37 -15.33
N PHE A 45 -6.29 -17.44 -15.84
CA PHE A 45 -5.64 -17.48 -17.15
C PHE A 45 -6.49 -18.25 -18.17
N GLY A 46 -6.65 -17.70 -19.37
CA GLY A 46 -7.48 -18.27 -20.44
C GLY A 46 -6.77 -19.28 -21.33
N GLY A 47 -5.60 -19.80 -20.93
CA GLY A 47 -4.78 -20.74 -21.74
C GLY A 47 -3.30 -20.43 -21.68
N ALA A 48 -2.55 -20.68 -22.77
CA ALA A 48 -1.13 -20.31 -22.85
C ALA A 48 -0.96 -18.80 -22.60
N ASN A 49 -0.13 -18.47 -21.64
CA ASN A 49 -0.07 -17.14 -21.06
C ASN A 49 1.35 -16.74 -20.68
N ARG A 50 1.67 -15.46 -20.88
CA ARG A 50 2.89 -14.84 -20.35
C ARG A 50 2.56 -13.49 -19.77
N MET A 51 2.89 -13.29 -18.50
CA MET A 51 2.67 -12.05 -17.77
C MET A 51 3.99 -11.54 -17.19
N LEU A 52 4.27 -10.25 -17.34
CA LEU A 52 5.34 -9.57 -16.64
C LEU A 52 4.76 -8.96 -15.36
N VAL A 53 5.37 -9.27 -14.22
CA VAL A 53 4.95 -8.75 -12.92
C VAL A 53 6.05 -7.84 -12.37
N LEU A 54 5.73 -6.57 -12.16
CA LEU A 54 6.61 -5.62 -11.51
C LEU A 54 6.14 -5.38 -10.08
N GLY A 55 6.95 -5.78 -9.10
CA GLY A 55 6.69 -5.52 -7.68
C GLY A 55 7.15 -4.11 -7.30
N ILE A 56 6.23 -3.27 -6.87
CA ILE A 56 6.49 -1.87 -6.48
C ILE A 56 6.23 -1.74 -4.98
N PRO A 57 7.23 -1.35 -4.17
CA PRO A 57 7.02 -1.09 -2.75
C PRO A 57 5.96 0.00 -2.54
N ASP A 58 5.02 -0.25 -1.62
CA ASP A 58 3.91 0.66 -1.29
C ASP A 58 4.38 2.10 -1.05
N ALA A 59 5.42 2.27 -0.23
CA ALA A 59 5.97 3.59 0.08
C ALA A 59 6.55 4.34 -1.15
N ILE A 60 6.97 3.60 -2.19
CA ILE A 60 7.48 4.19 -3.42
C ILE A 60 6.33 4.55 -4.34
N LEU A 61 5.38 3.65 -4.56
CA LEU A 61 4.24 3.92 -5.44
C LEU A 61 3.40 5.12 -4.96
N ARG A 62 3.23 5.27 -3.65
CA ARG A 62 2.48 6.39 -3.04
C ARG A 62 3.12 7.76 -3.23
N ARG A 63 4.38 7.85 -3.65
CA ARG A 63 5.02 9.12 -4.03
C ARG A 63 4.58 9.60 -5.41
N HIS A 64 4.14 8.68 -6.27
CA HIS A 64 3.74 8.95 -7.65
C HIS A 64 2.21 8.90 -7.83
N ILE A 65 1.54 8.02 -7.09
CA ILE A 65 0.09 7.80 -7.15
C ILE A 65 -0.51 7.96 -5.77
N ALA A 66 -1.43 8.87 -5.67
CA ALA A 66 -2.05 9.27 -4.41
C ALA A 66 -2.87 8.15 -3.72
N CYS A 67 -3.65 7.35 -4.46
CA CYS A 67 -4.46 6.25 -3.95
C CYS A 67 -4.30 5.00 -4.84
N PRO A 68 -3.19 4.26 -4.72
CA PRO A 68 -2.98 3.07 -5.55
C PRO A 68 -4.07 2.02 -5.37
N GLU A 69 -4.62 1.88 -4.15
CA GLU A 69 -5.71 0.97 -3.83
C GLU A 69 -7.02 1.30 -4.56
N CYS A 70 -7.21 2.55 -4.96
CA CYS A 70 -8.35 2.96 -5.77
C CYS A 70 -8.25 2.49 -7.22
N LEU A 71 -7.05 2.10 -7.66
CA LEU A 71 -6.69 1.78 -9.04
C LEU A 71 -6.48 0.28 -9.28
N VAL A 72 -6.66 -0.56 -8.25
CA VAL A 72 -6.51 -2.01 -8.38
C VAL A 72 -7.61 -2.62 -9.24
N ALA A 73 -7.26 -3.64 -9.99
CA ALA A 73 -8.15 -4.37 -10.90
C ALA A 73 -8.93 -3.44 -11.86
N ILE A 74 -8.29 -2.36 -12.33
CA ILE A 74 -8.79 -1.52 -13.42
C ILE A 74 -7.97 -1.86 -14.67
N PRO A 75 -8.60 -2.32 -15.76
CA PRO A 75 -7.89 -2.66 -16.98
C PRO A 75 -7.39 -1.41 -17.69
N MET A 76 -6.10 -1.35 -17.99
CA MET A 76 -5.45 -0.29 -18.72
C MET A 76 -5.08 -0.80 -20.12
N ALA A 77 -5.78 -0.30 -21.13
CA ALA A 77 -5.58 -0.74 -22.51
C ALA A 77 -4.23 -0.25 -23.06
N GLY A 78 -3.31 -1.18 -23.35
CA GLY A 78 -1.96 -0.88 -23.85
C GLY A 78 -1.88 -0.56 -25.34
N GLY A 79 -3.01 -0.29 -26.01
CA GLY A 79 -3.06 -0.06 -27.46
C GLY A 79 -2.70 1.35 -27.91
N ASN A 80 -2.92 2.39 -27.09
CA ASN A 80 -2.73 3.78 -27.46
C ASN A 80 -2.27 4.66 -26.29
N GLY A 81 -1.91 5.91 -26.57
CA GLY A 81 -1.56 6.93 -25.59
C GLY A 81 -0.43 6.54 -24.65
N VAL A 82 -0.49 7.05 -23.43
CA VAL A 82 0.53 6.81 -22.38
C VAL A 82 0.57 5.32 -21.99
N CYS A 83 -0.57 4.62 -22.00
CA CYS A 83 -0.63 3.19 -21.72
C CYS A 83 0.19 2.36 -22.72
N ALA A 84 0.15 2.73 -24.02
CA ALA A 84 0.96 2.07 -25.04
C ALA A 84 2.46 2.36 -24.86
N LEU A 85 2.82 3.59 -24.45
CA LEU A 85 4.21 3.94 -24.14
C LEU A 85 4.72 3.09 -22.95
N LEU A 86 3.98 3.03 -21.85
CA LEU A 86 4.34 2.23 -20.69
C LEU A 86 4.46 0.74 -21.04
N SER A 87 3.47 0.19 -21.75
CA SER A 87 3.45 -1.23 -22.12
C SER A 87 4.69 -1.60 -22.96
N ARG A 88 4.98 -0.81 -24.01
CA ARG A 88 6.15 -1.02 -24.88
C ARG A 88 7.46 -0.83 -24.12
N PHE A 89 7.53 0.20 -23.28
CA PHE A 89 8.71 0.50 -22.47
C PHE A 89 9.03 -0.67 -21.53
N MET A 90 8.06 -1.18 -20.79
CA MET A 90 8.24 -2.30 -19.86
C MET A 90 8.65 -3.59 -20.59
N ARG A 91 8.07 -3.87 -21.75
CA ARG A 91 8.44 -5.05 -22.57
C ARG A 91 9.88 -4.96 -23.03
N ASN A 92 10.31 -3.81 -23.54
CA ASN A 92 11.68 -3.60 -23.97
C ASN A 92 12.68 -3.59 -22.80
N TYR A 93 12.31 -2.95 -21.69
CA TYR A 93 13.11 -2.96 -20.46
C TYR A 93 13.36 -4.39 -19.97
N TRP A 94 12.33 -5.25 -19.97
CA TRP A 94 12.48 -6.65 -19.58
C TRP A 94 13.45 -7.40 -20.48
N LEU A 95 13.40 -7.20 -21.79
CA LEU A 95 14.31 -7.82 -22.76
C LEU A 95 15.76 -7.37 -22.57
N GLU A 96 15.97 -6.08 -22.31
CA GLU A 96 17.31 -5.51 -22.09
C GLU A 96 17.84 -5.85 -20.68
N PHE A 97 16.97 -5.89 -19.66
CA PHE A 97 17.36 -6.25 -18.30
C PHE A 97 17.98 -7.65 -18.21
N GLN A 98 17.51 -8.58 -19.03
CA GLN A 98 18.11 -9.92 -19.13
C GLN A 98 19.54 -9.91 -19.72
N LYS A 99 19.95 -8.82 -20.38
CA LYS A 99 21.28 -8.67 -21.00
C LYS A 99 22.30 -7.94 -20.12
N SER A 100 21.97 -7.60 -18.87
CA SER A 100 22.77 -6.84 -17.90
C SER A 100 22.68 -5.31 -18.03
N LEU A 101 21.84 -4.71 -17.22
CA LEU A 101 21.88 -3.27 -16.93
C LEU A 101 22.74 -3.04 -15.67
N ASP A 102 23.57 -1.99 -15.68
CA ASP A 102 24.28 -1.58 -14.49
C ASP A 102 23.31 -0.99 -13.44
N GLN A 103 23.65 -1.10 -12.16
CA GLN A 103 22.80 -0.68 -11.04
C GLN A 103 22.35 0.79 -11.09
N PRO A 104 23.22 1.78 -11.42
CA PRO A 104 22.83 3.18 -11.52
C PRO A 104 21.83 3.46 -12.64
N ALA A 105 21.98 2.84 -13.80
CA ALA A 105 21.04 2.99 -14.91
C ALA A 105 19.69 2.37 -14.59
N ALA A 106 19.67 1.17 -14.01
CA ALA A 106 18.46 0.49 -13.58
C ALA A 106 17.63 1.33 -12.59
N ALA A 107 18.27 2.01 -11.63
CA ALA A 107 17.58 2.88 -10.68
C ALA A 107 16.85 4.06 -11.37
N ARG A 108 17.48 4.68 -12.35
CA ARG A 108 16.88 5.79 -13.14
C ARG A 108 15.72 5.30 -14.01
N VAL A 109 15.86 4.13 -14.61
CA VAL A 109 14.80 3.52 -15.43
C VAL A 109 13.59 3.18 -14.58
N ASN A 110 13.79 2.68 -13.34
CA ASN A 110 12.69 2.41 -12.41
C ASN A 110 11.88 3.68 -12.07
N VAL A 111 12.52 4.83 -11.92
CA VAL A 111 11.82 6.11 -11.71
C VAL A 111 10.98 6.45 -12.95
N ALA A 112 11.53 6.33 -14.16
CA ALA A 112 10.80 6.60 -15.39
C ALA A 112 9.58 5.67 -15.58
N ILE A 113 9.69 4.39 -15.17
CA ILE A 113 8.54 3.46 -15.16
C ILE A 113 7.45 3.99 -14.23
N LEU A 114 7.79 4.43 -13.03
CA LEU A 114 6.82 4.92 -12.05
C LEU A 114 6.12 6.20 -12.52
N ASP A 115 6.85 7.10 -13.18
CA ASP A 115 6.29 8.32 -13.78
C ASP A 115 5.31 7.97 -14.91
N LEU A 116 5.65 7.00 -15.76
CA LEU A 116 4.75 6.51 -16.80
C LEU A 116 3.52 5.79 -16.22
N VAL A 117 3.69 5.02 -15.16
CA VAL A 117 2.56 4.39 -14.44
C VAL A 117 1.63 5.46 -13.90
N ALA A 118 2.17 6.47 -13.21
CA ALA A 118 1.37 7.58 -12.68
C ALA A 118 0.63 8.34 -13.80
N ALA A 119 1.31 8.62 -14.90
CA ALA A 119 0.73 9.30 -16.06
C ALA A 119 -0.37 8.46 -16.74
N ALA A 120 -0.19 7.13 -16.84
CA ALA A 120 -1.19 6.23 -17.41
C ALA A 120 -2.49 6.23 -16.60
N TYR A 121 -2.40 6.24 -15.27
CA TYR A 121 -3.55 6.25 -14.38
C TYR A 121 -4.14 7.66 -14.15
N ALA A 122 -3.42 8.74 -14.48
CA ALA A 122 -3.89 10.11 -14.29
C ALA A 122 -5.14 10.46 -15.11
N ASP A 123 -5.34 9.82 -16.26
CA ASP A 123 -6.46 10.09 -17.17
C ASP A 123 -7.74 9.31 -16.86
N LEU A 124 -7.72 8.44 -15.85
CA LEU A 124 -8.93 7.71 -15.47
C LEU A 124 -10.00 8.65 -14.90
N PRO A 125 -11.30 8.42 -15.23
CA PRO A 125 -12.42 9.19 -14.66
C PRO A 125 -12.44 9.17 -13.12
N GLN A 126 -11.94 8.10 -12.51
CA GLN A 126 -11.78 7.98 -11.05
C GLN A 126 -10.73 8.96 -10.49
N SER A 127 -9.77 9.39 -11.32
CA SER A 127 -8.83 10.48 -10.98
C SER A 127 -9.37 11.88 -11.33
N ARG A 128 -10.43 11.95 -12.16
CA ARG A 128 -10.99 13.21 -12.70
C ARG A 128 -12.27 13.70 -12.01
N SER A 129 -12.91 12.92 -11.14
CA SER A 129 -14.05 13.45 -10.41
C SER A 129 -13.55 14.45 -9.36
N ASP A 130 -13.67 15.74 -9.63
CA ASP A 130 -13.11 16.85 -8.83
C ASP A 130 -13.46 16.80 -7.34
N ARG A 131 -14.57 16.20 -6.97
CA ARG A 131 -14.93 15.97 -5.55
C ARG A 131 -14.31 14.69 -4.99
N SER A 132 -14.24 13.61 -5.77
CA SER A 132 -13.65 12.34 -5.36
C SER A 132 -12.12 12.42 -5.34
N SER A 133 -11.48 13.10 -6.30
CA SER A 133 -10.03 13.28 -6.31
C SER A 133 -9.55 14.18 -5.18
N LEU A 134 -10.29 15.25 -4.83
CA LEU A 134 -9.98 16.10 -3.71
C LEU A 134 -10.15 15.37 -2.37
N ALA A 135 -11.23 14.60 -2.20
CA ALA A 135 -11.46 13.76 -1.03
C ALA A 135 -10.36 12.69 -0.90
N THR A 136 -9.97 12.06 -1.99
CA THR A 136 -8.88 11.08 -2.06
C THR A 136 -7.53 11.74 -1.72
N ALA A 137 -7.20 12.89 -2.31
CA ALA A 137 -5.97 13.63 -2.01
C ALA A 137 -5.91 14.07 -0.53
N HIS A 138 -7.03 14.53 0.03
CA HIS A 138 -7.14 14.85 1.45
C HIS A 138 -6.94 13.62 2.32
N ARG A 139 -7.54 12.49 1.97
CA ARG A 139 -7.39 11.24 2.70
C ARG A 139 -5.93 10.76 2.73
N ILE A 140 -5.23 10.83 1.61
CA ILE A 140 -3.81 10.46 1.54
C ILE A 140 -2.98 11.38 2.44
N ARG A 141 -3.22 12.68 2.37
CA ARG A 141 -2.55 13.64 3.24
C ARG A 141 -2.76 13.32 4.71
N ILE A 142 -3.99 12.92 5.08
CA ILE A 142 -4.32 12.47 6.44
C ILE A 142 -3.56 11.20 6.80
N ILE A 143 -3.59 10.18 5.94
CA ILE A 143 -2.90 8.91 6.15
C ILE A 143 -1.39 9.13 6.30
N ASN A 144 -0.77 9.91 5.41
CA ASN A 144 0.65 10.23 5.48
C ASN A 144 1.01 10.98 6.77
N TYR A 145 0.15 11.91 7.19
CA TYR A 145 0.34 12.60 8.46
C TYR A 145 0.25 11.65 9.65
N ILE A 146 -0.74 10.76 9.68
CA ILE A 146 -0.89 9.74 10.73
C ILE A 146 0.35 8.84 10.78
N GLU A 147 0.81 8.32 9.63
CA GLU A 147 1.96 7.42 9.57
C GLU A 147 3.25 8.08 10.06
N ALA A 148 3.44 9.36 9.74
CA ALA A 148 4.61 10.12 10.19
C ALA A 148 4.59 10.45 11.70
N HIS A 149 3.40 10.41 12.35
CA HIS A 149 3.22 10.82 13.74
C HIS A 149 2.64 9.70 14.63
N LEU A 150 2.74 8.43 14.23
CA LEU A 150 2.23 7.30 15.02
C LEU A 150 2.84 7.20 16.41
N ASN A 151 4.06 7.69 16.59
CA ASN A 151 4.80 7.73 17.85
C ASN A 151 4.35 8.86 18.80
N ASP A 152 3.60 9.86 18.31
CA ASP A 152 3.09 10.95 19.14
C ASP A 152 1.86 10.48 19.94
N PRO A 153 1.93 10.36 21.29
CA PRO A 153 0.79 9.94 22.10
C PRO A 153 -0.39 10.92 22.03
N GLU A 154 -0.12 12.19 21.69
CA GLU A 154 -1.11 13.25 21.55
C GLU A 154 -1.74 13.31 20.14
N LEU A 155 -1.47 12.34 19.27
CA LEU A 155 -2.08 12.25 17.95
C LEU A 155 -3.59 11.98 18.07
N THR A 156 -4.38 13.02 17.90
CA THR A 156 -5.85 12.98 17.96
C THR A 156 -6.46 13.39 16.62
N PRO A 157 -7.74 13.03 16.34
CA PRO A 157 -8.44 13.51 15.14
C PRO A 157 -8.45 15.03 15.01
N THR A 158 -8.53 15.75 16.12
CA THR A 158 -8.49 17.23 16.13
C THR A 158 -7.16 17.75 15.65
N ARG A 159 -6.04 17.26 16.19
CA ARG A 159 -4.69 17.66 15.76
C ARG A 159 -4.41 17.30 14.30
N ILE A 160 -4.91 16.16 13.84
CA ILE A 160 -4.81 15.77 12.42
C ILE A 160 -5.57 16.74 11.54
N ALA A 161 -6.80 17.08 11.90
CA ALA A 161 -7.63 18.03 11.15
C ALA A 161 -6.97 19.41 11.06
N GLU A 162 -6.42 19.92 12.17
CA GLU A 162 -5.68 21.19 12.24
C GLU A 162 -4.46 21.16 11.32
N ALA A 163 -3.60 20.14 11.45
CA ALA A 163 -2.40 19.97 10.63
C ALA A 163 -2.72 19.84 9.14
N CYS A 164 -3.83 19.16 8.81
CA CYS A 164 -4.30 19.02 7.44
C CYS A 164 -5.14 20.21 6.94
N LYS A 165 -5.31 21.27 7.76
CA LYS A 165 -6.10 22.48 7.43
C LYS A 165 -7.54 22.15 7.00
N MET A 166 -8.21 21.30 7.76
CA MET A 166 -9.60 20.90 7.53
C MET A 166 -10.39 20.83 8.84
N THR A 167 -11.71 20.74 8.75
CA THR A 167 -12.56 20.56 9.93
C THR A 167 -12.54 19.09 10.39
N THR A 168 -12.66 18.86 11.70
CA THR A 168 -12.78 17.50 12.25
C THR A 168 -13.99 16.74 11.67
N ARG A 169 -15.09 17.46 11.40
CA ARG A 169 -16.28 16.88 10.74
C ARG A 169 -15.94 16.34 9.34
N TYR A 170 -15.18 17.10 8.54
CA TYR A 170 -14.77 16.67 7.22
C TYR A 170 -13.76 15.51 7.28
N LEU A 171 -12.83 15.53 8.23
CA LEU A 171 -11.95 14.40 8.51
C LEU A 171 -12.75 13.12 8.79
N HIS A 172 -13.75 13.16 9.67
CA HIS A 172 -14.60 12.01 9.94
C HIS A 172 -15.39 11.56 8.71
N HIS A 173 -15.91 12.52 7.92
CA HIS A 173 -16.61 12.20 6.66
C HIS A 173 -15.73 11.45 5.67
N LEU A 174 -14.45 11.82 5.54
CA LEU A 174 -13.49 11.12 4.67
C LEU A 174 -13.19 9.67 5.10
N PHE A 175 -13.52 9.30 6.33
CA PHE A 175 -13.37 7.95 6.89
C PHE A 175 -14.70 7.21 7.05
N SER A 176 -15.85 7.86 6.85
CA SER A 176 -17.18 7.24 7.03
C SER A 176 -17.51 6.17 5.99
N ASP A 177 -16.90 6.25 4.80
CA ASP A 177 -17.11 5.30 3.70
C ASP A 177 -16.35 3.98 3.89
N GLN A 178 -15.59 3.88 4.98
CA GLN A 178 -14.92 2.64 5.39
C GLN A 178 -15.37 2.35 6.81
N ASP A 179 -15.73 1.13 7.12
CA ASP A 179 -16.19 0.66 8.45
C ASP A 179 -15.19 0.93 9.61
N GLU A 180 -14.28 1.88 9.44
CA GLU A 180 -13.22 2.21 10.38
C GLU A 180 -13.14 3.72 10.66
N THR A 181 -13.27 4.13 11.92
CA THR A 181 -13.06 5.53 12.33
C THR A 181 -11.57 5.90 12.32
N VAL A 182 -11.25 7.20 12.20
CA VAL A 182 -9.86 7.71 12.28
C VAL A 182 -9.14 7.20 13.54
N ALA A 183 -9.82 7.21 14.69
CA ALA A 183 -9.23 6.73 15.95
C ALA A 183 -8.94 5.21 15.91
N ARG A 184 -9.82 4.41 15.31
CA ARG A 184 -9.57 2.98 15.09
C ARG A 184 -8.44 2.75 14.12
N TYR A 185 -8.36 3.53 13.05
CA TYR A 185 -7.24 3.49 12.10
C TYR A 185 -5.90 3.72 12.81
N ILE A 186 -5.77 4.81 13.59
CA ILE A 186 -4.55 5.11 14.37
C ILE A 186 -4.21 3.95 15.30
N LEU A 187 -5.18 3.47 16.07
CA LEU A 187 -4.98 2.36 16.99
C LEU A 187 -4.49 1.10 16.27
N ARG A 188 -5.11 0.75 15.16
CA ARG A 188 -4.73 -0.40 14.33
C ARG A 188 -3.29 -0.27 13.83
N ARG A 189 -2.92 0.89 13.29
CA ARG A 189 -1.56 1.14 12.77
C ARG A 189 -0.50 1.08 13.87
N ARG A 190 -0.78 1.66 15.05
CA ARG A 190 0.09 1.54 16.23
C ARG A 190 0.30 0.09 16.65
N LEU A 191 -0.77 -0.70 16.72
CA LEU A 191 -0.69 -2.12 17.07
C LEU A 191 0.12 -2.92 16.03
N GLU A 192 -0.03 -2.63 14.74
CA GLU A 192 0.75 -3.25 13.66
C GLU A 192 2.23 -2.87 13.73
N ALA A 193 2.55 -1.63 14.05
CA ALA A 193 3.92 -1.18 14.26
C ALA A 193 4.56 -1.86 15.49
N CYS A 194 3.83 -1.93 16.61
CA CYS A 194 4.27 -2.66 17.80
C CYS A 194 4.49 -4.16 17.51
N SER A 195 3.58 -4.83 16.81
CA SER A 195 3.72 -6.26 16.50
C SER A 195 4.98 -6.54 15.66
N ARG A 196 5.29 -5.69 14.69
CA ARG A 196 6.53 -5.78 13.91
C ARG A 196 7.77 -5.53 14.77
N ALA A 197 7.73 -4.50 15.65
CA ALA A 197 8.84 -4.19 16.54
C ALA A 197 9.10 -5.32 17.54
N LEU A 198 8.06 -5.95 18.09
CA LEU A 198 8.16 -7.09 18.99
C LEU A 198 8.89 -8.29 18.37
N LEU A 199 8.79 -8.48 17.06
CA LEU A 199 9.43 -9.56 16.31
C LEU A 199 10.81 -9.18 15.75
N SER A 200 11.17 -7.91 15.76
CA SER A 200 12.43 -7.43 15.21
C SER A 200 13.63 -7.88 16.05
N PRO A 201 14.66 -8.50 15.44
CA PRO A 201 15.89 -8.86 16.15
C PRO A 201 16.57 -7.67 16.85
N SER A 202 16.52 -6.48 16.25
CA SER A 202 17.10 -5.25 16.80
C SER A 202 16.39 -4.75 18.06
N GLN A 203 15.18 -5.23 18.34
CA GLN A 203 14.37 -4.83 19.51
C GLN A 203 14.30 -5.92 20.60
N ARG A 204 15.06 -7.03 20.47
CA ARG A 204 15.01 -8.15 21.42
C ARG A 204 15.31 -7.76 22.86
N GLY A 205 16.25 -6.83 23.08
CA GLY A 205 16.62 -6.34 24.41
C GLY A 205 15.65 -5.32 25.02
N ARG A 206 14.67 -4.83 24.29
CA ARG A 206 13.74 -3.80 24.76
C ARG A 206 12.51 -4.41 25.43
N THR A 207 12.02 -3.74 26.47
CA THR A 207 10.79 -4.15 27.16
C THR A 207 9.57 -3.92 26.26
N VAL A 208 8.53 -4.73 26.47
CA VAL A 208 7.24 -4.58 25.79
C VAL A 208 6.64 -3.18 26.02
N THR A 209 6.80 -2.66 27.24
CA THR A 209 6.31 -1.33 27.63
C THR A 209 7.07 -0.21 26.88
N ALA A 210 8.39 -0.32 26.77
CA ALA A 210 9.19 0.66 26.02
C ALA A 210 8.78 0.70 24.53
N ILE A 211 8.57 -0.46 23.92
CA ILE A 211 8.07 -0.54 22.54
C ILE A 211 6.69 0.10 22.41
N ALA A 212 5.77 -0.17 23.35
CA ALA A 212 4.44 0.44 23.29
C ALA A 212 4.52 1.99 23.37
N PHE A 213 5.36 2.54 24.24
CA PHE A 213 5.55 3.99 24.36
C PHE A 213 6.15 4.61 23.09
N ASP A 214 7.10 3.96 22.44
CA ASP A 214 7.68 4.43 21.16
C ASP A 214 6.63 4.56 20.05
N TYR A 215 5.54 3.82 20.13
CA TYR A 215 4.44 3.90 19.17
C TYR A 215 3.20 4.61 19.73
N GLY A 216 3.40 5.55 20.66
CA GLY A 216 2.38 6.49 21.12
C GLY A 216 1.32 5.91 22.06
N PHE A 217 1.53 4.74 22.66
CA PHE A 217 0.72 4.29 23.79
C PHE A 217 1.23 4.94 25.07
N ASN A 218 0.33 5.52 25.85
CA ASN A 218 0.63 6.12 27.16
C ASN A 218 0.18 5.25 28.34
N SER A 219 -0.44 4.10 28.09
CA SER A 219 -0.90 3.16 29.12
C SER A 219 -0.54 1.72 28.74
N PRO A 220 0.35 1.06 29.48
CA PRO A 220 0.67 -0.37 29.26
C PRO A 220 -0.53 -1.30 29.42
N THR A 221 -1.43 -0.98 30.35
CA THR A 221 -2.66 -1.75 30.57
C THR A 221 -3.62 -1.64 29.37
N HIS A 222 -3.82 -0.45 28.85
CA HIS A 222 -4.61 -0.24 27.63
C HIS A 222 -3.98 -0.96 26.45
N PHE A 223 -2.66 -0.79 26.23
CA PHE A 223 -1.94 -1.50 25.17
C PHE A 223 -2.12 -3.01 25.25
N GLY A 224 -1.88 -3.63 26.42
CA GLY A 224 -2.02 -5.09 26.61
C GLY A 224 -3.41 -5.59 26.25
N ARG A 225 -4.45 -4.86 26.67
CA ARG A 225 -5.86 -5.22 26.39
C ARG A 225 -6.18 -5.15 24.89
N VAL A 226 -5.84 -4.05 24.21
CA VAL A 226 -6.17 -3.90 22.79
C VAL A 226 -5.30 -4.76 21.89
N PHE A 227 -4.06 -5.05 22.29
CA PHE A 227 -3.18 -5.97 21.58
C PHE A 227 -3.71 -7.40 21.64
N ARG A 228 -4.10 -7.87 22.85
CA ARG A 228 -4.71 -9.19 23.02
C ARG A 228 -6.02 -9.32 22.25
N ALA A 229 -6.84 -8.30 22.24
CA ALA A 229 -8.09 -8.28 21.46
C ALA A 229 -7.84 -8.44 19.95
N LYS A 230 -6.74 -7.87 19.42
CA LYS A 230 -6.41 -7.94 17.99
C LYS A 230 -5.66 -9.22 17.60
N TYR A 231 -4.72 -9.70 18.44
CA TYR A 231 -3.80 -10.80 18.09
C TYR A 231 -4.06 -12.11 18.84
N GLY A 232 -5.05 -12.14 19.76
CA GLY A 232 -5.41 -13.33 20.52
C GLY A 232 -4.47 -13.67 21.69
N ALA A 233 -3.30 -13.04 21.76
CA ALA A 233 -2.26 -13.27 22.76
C ALA A 233 -1.79 -11.95 23.37
N THR A 234 -1.25 -12.01 24.60
CA THR A 234 -0.59 -10.83 25.18
C THR A 234 0.69 -10.49 24.40
N PRO A 235 1.18 -9.24 24.43
CA PRO A 235 2.38 -8.87 23.72
C PRO A 235 3.62 -9.71 24.09
N ARG A 236 3.70 -10.18 25.34
CA ARG A 236 4.79 -11.06 25.81
C ARG A 236 4.69 -12.47 25.24
N GLU A 237 3.50 -13.06 25.27
CA GLU A 237 3.21 -14.38 24.67
C GLU A 237 3.45 -14.33 23.16
N TYR A 238 2.93 -13.31 22.48
CA TYR A 238 3.11 -13.09 21.04
C TYR A 238 4.60 -13.01 20.63
N ARG A 239 5.42 -12.27 21.41
CA ARG A 239 6.87 -12.22 21.18
C ARG A 239 7.50 -13.59 21.34
N ARG A 240 7.21 -14.31 22.45
CA ARG A 240 7.79 -15.63 22.75
C ARG A 240 7.47 -16.64 21.68
N GLU A 241 6.18 -16.86 21.39
CA GLU A 241 5.70 -17.87 20.45
C GLU A 241 6.23 -17.67 19.02
N LYS A 242 6.26 -16.42 18.56
CA LYS A 242 6.71 -16.12 17.21
C LYS A 242 8.23 -16.13 17.06
N VAL A 243 8.98 -15.86 18.13
CA VAL A 243 10.44 -15.95 18.13
C VAL A 243 10.88 -17.42 18.22
N GLU A 244 10.21 -18.24 19.03
CA GLU A 244 10.45 -19.69 19.12
C GLU A 244 10.10 -20.41 17.80
N ALA A 245 9.04 -19.99 17.11
CA ALA A 245 8.66 -20.56 15.81
C ALA A 245 9.59 -20.16 14.63
N ALA A 246 10.48 -19.17 14.84
CA ALA A 246 11.41 -18.66 13.82
C ALA A 246 12.89 -19.03 14.09
N ALA A 247 13.16 -19.75 15.20
CA ALA A 247 14.47 -20.28 15.59
C ALA A 247 14.63 -21.73 15.19
#